data_ab90cbed0dbf4764587110d60a28a36e
#
_entry.id   ab90cbed0dbf4764587110d60a28a36e
#
_cell.length_a   1.000
_cell.length_b   1.000
_cell.length_c   1.000
_cell.angle_alpha   90.00
_cell.angle_beta   90.00
_cell.angle_gamma   90.00
#
_symmetry.space_group_name_H-M   'P 1'
#
loop_
_entity.id
_entity.type
_entity.pdbx_description
1 polymer ?
#
loop_
_entity_poly.entity_id
_entity_poly.type
_entity_poly.pdbx_seq_one_letter_code
_entity_poly.pdbx_strand_id
1 'polypeptide(L)'
;SVFTYGMMIQRKEWLVFKSSGLSLYRLSTPVLLLGLLLSIGSFYFDNSIVIDNNKIKNEIKSTYMSKNKNRAKSKSVFENVYFQKNQKDLIALEKFNSNNNVAVNLNFLKVEDGMLLKRIDSKKAIWNAELNQWNLKDFSVRDFDRDGLEKNVIISKNDSLIALNFSPSDIINTASSSEEVSYS
;
A
#
# COMPACT_ATOMS: atom_id res chain seq x y z
N SER A 1 -20.87 -25.71 -13.08
CA SER A 1 -21.78 -26.80 -12.65
C SER A 1 -23.22 -26.32 -12.41
N VAL A 2 -23.49 -25.26 -11.64
CA VAL A 2 -24.84 -24.72 -11.39
C VAL A 2 -25.55 -24.34 -12.70
N PHE A 3 -24.86 -23.67 -13.61
CA PHE A 3 -25.38 -23.29 -14.91
C PHE A 3 -25.77 -24.51 -15.79
N THR A 4 -24.95 -25.55 -15.74
CA THR A 4 -25.22 -26.81 -16.48
C THR A 4 -26.46 -27.50 -15.96
N TYR A 5 -26.65 -27.59 -14.64
CA TYR A 5 -27.87 -28.11 -14.04
C TYR A 5 -29.10 -27.28 -14.39
N GLY A 6 -28.99 -25.95 -14.41
CA GLY A 6 -30.04 -25.04 -14.82
C GLY A 6 -30.49 -25.29 -16.26
N MET A 7 -29.56 -25.48 -17.18
CA MET A 7 -29.87 -25.83 -18.59
C MET A 7 -30.54 -27.21 -18.74
N MET A 8 -30.10 -28.21 -17.97
CA MET A 8 -30.71 -29.54 -17.97
C MET A 8 -32.17 -29.52 -17.50
N ILE A 9 -32.46 -28.67 -16.47
CA ILE A 9 -33.86 -28.47 -16.01
C ILE A 9 -34.66 -27.79 -17.09
N GLN A 10 -34.18 -26.78 -17.76
CA GLN A 10 -34.87 -26.00 -18.78
C GLN A 10 -35.16 -26.86 -20.02
N ARG A 11 -34.27 -27.79 -20.39
CA ARG A 11 -34.44 -28.71 -21.50
C ARG A 11 -35.28 -29.95 -21.17
N LYS A 12 -35.85 -30.05 -19.96
CA LYS A 12 -36.59 -31.21 -19.45
C LYS A 12 -35.80 -32.53 -19.44
N GLU A 13 -34.48 -32.50 -19.67
CA GLU A 13 -33.57 -33.67 -19.58
C GLU A 13 -33.58 -34.25 -18.17
N TRP A 14 -33.81 -33.43 -17.18
CA TRP A 14 -33.98 -33.80 -15.78
C TRP A 14 -35.11 -34.84 -15.55
N LEU A 15 -36.20 -34.75 -16.31
CA LEU A 15 -37.34 -35.71 -16.21
C LEU A 15 -36.94 -37.14 -16.59
N VAL A 16 -36.01 -37.28 -17.57
CA VAL A 16 -35.50 -38.59 -18.00
C VAL A 16 -34.68 -39.26 -16.90
N PHE A 17 -33.84 -38.49 -16.19
CA PHE A 17 -33.09 -39.03 -15.05
C PHE A 17 -33.99 -39.42 -13.88
N LYS A 18 -35.02 -38.62 -13.63
CA LYS A 18 -35.99 -38.92 -12.56
C LYS A 18 -36.82 -40.15 -12.89
N SER A 19 -37.21 -40.36 -14.13
CA SER A 19 -37.99 -41.54 -14.57
C SER A 19 -37.18 -42.84 -14.54
N SER A 20 -35.83 -42.74 -14.63
CA SER A 20 -34.92 -43.90 -14.49
C SER A 20 -34.63 -44.26 -13.04
N GLY A 21 -35.26 -43.59 -12.05
CA GLY A 21 -35.09 -43.87 -10.62
C GLY A 21 -33.80 -43.41 -10.02
N LEU A 22 -33.01 -42.59 -10.73
CA LEU A 22 -31.75 -42.03 -10.20
C LEU A 22 -32.03 -40.90 -9.23
N SER A 23 -31.52 -41.00 -8.02
CA SER A 23 -31.62 -39.93 -7.02
C SER A 23 -30.69 -38.79 -7.37
N LEU A 24 -31.12 -37.56 -7.10
CA LEU A 24 -30.37 -36.30 -7.27
C LEU A 24 -28.98 -36.36 -6.59
N TYR A 25 -28.93 -36.95 -5.42
CA TYR A 25 -27.68 -37.13 -4.68
C TYR A 25 -26.68 -38.00 -5.42
N ARG A 26 -27.14 -39.07 -6.06
CA ARG A 26 -26.26 -39.96 -6.82
C ARG A 26 -25.69 -39.29 -8.05
N LEU A 27 -26.44 -38.37 -8.67
CA LEU A 27 -26.00 -37.58 -9.82
C LEU A 27 -25.05 -36.46 -9.42
N SER A 28 -25.23 -35.84 -8.25
CA SER A 28 -24.37 -34.75 -7.77
C SER A 28 -23.07 -35.23 -7.12
N THR A 29 -23.02 -36.47 -6.59
CA THR A 29 -21.86 -37.04 -5.91
C THR A 29 -20.56 -36.95 -6.71
N PRO A 30 -20.49 -37.33 -8.00
CA PRO A 30 -19.24 -37.23 -8.76
C PRO A 30 -18.75 -35.78 -8.94
N VAL A 31 -19.68 -34.83 -9.07
CA VAL A 31 -19.32 -33.40 -9.20
C VAL A 31 -18.80 -32.85 -7.89
N LEU A 32 -19.40 -33.23 -6.76
CA LEU A 32 -18.92 -32.84 -5.42
C LEU A 32 -17.54 -33.44 -5.12
N LEU A 33 -17.34 -34.73 -5.48
CA LEU A 33 -16.03 -35.39 -5.30
C LEU A 33 -14.94 -34.71 -6.12
N LEU A 34 -15.24 -34.37 -7.36
CA LEU A 34 -14.29 -33.68 -8.26
C LEU A 34 -13.98 -32.27 -7.74
N GLY A 35 -14.99 -31.54 -7.25
CA GLY A 35 -14.80 -30.23 -6.60
C GLY A 35 -13.92 -30.32 -5.36
N LEU A 36 -14.11 -31.34 -4.54
CA LEU A 36 -13.32 -31.57 -3.32
C LEU A 36 -11.86 -31.91 -3.67
N LEU A 37 -11.64 -32.77 -4.68
CA LEU A 37 -10.30 -33.09 -5.16
C LEU A 37 -9.56 -31.87 -5.71
N LEU A 38 -10.26 -31.03 -6.50
CA LEU A 38 -9.68 -29.78 -7.02
C LEU A 38 -9.37 -28.79 -5.90
N SER A 39 -10.22 -28.70 -4.87
CA SER A 39 -10.01 -27.83 -3.73
C SER A 39 -8.75 -28.24 -2.93
N ILE A 40 -8.58 -29.54 -2.67
CA ILE A 40 -7.38 -30.06 -1.99
C ILE A 40 -6.14 -29.84 -2.86
N GLY A 41 -6.25 -30.09 -4.16
CA GLY A 41 -5.16 -29.87 -5.12
C GLY A 41 -4.73 -28.39 -5.17
N SER A 42 -5.69 -27.47 -5.21
CA SER A 42 -5.43 -26.02 -5.20
C SER A 42 -4.75 -25.58 -3.92
N PHE A 43 -5.23 -26.06 -2.76
CA PHE A 43 -4.63 -25.75 -1.46
C PHE A 43 -3.16 -26.22 -1.38
N TYR A 44 -2.89 -27.44 -1.87
CA TYR A 44 -1.53 -27.98 -1.88
C TYR A 44 -0.62 -27.19 -2.85
N PHE A 45 -1.16 -26.82 -4.00
CA PHE A 45 -0.45 -26.02 -5.02
C PHE A 45 -0.10 -24.64 -4.50
N ASP A 46 -1.05 -23.94 -3.87
CA ASP A 46 -0.82 -22.61 -3.28
C ASP A 46 0.23 -22.67 -2.17
N ASN A 47 0.14 -23.67 -1.31
CA ASN A 47 1.06 -23.77 -0.16
C ASN A 47 2.49 -24.18 -0.57
N SER A 48 2.65 -25.02 -1.60
CA SER A 48 3.96 -25.54 -2.01
C SER A 48 4.67 -24.68 -3.06
N ILE A 49 3.94 -24.11 -4.01
CA ILE A 49 4.52 -23.44 -5.17
C ILE A 49 4.51 -21.91 -5.02
N VAL A 50 3.41 -21.36 -4.49
CA VAL A 50 3.26 -19.90 -4.41
C VAL A 50 4.17 -19.31 -3.33
N ILE A 51 4.36 -19.99 -2.20
CA ILE A 51 5.20 -19.49 -1.10
C ILE A 51 6.67 -19.45 -1.51
N ASP A 52 7.18 -20.47 -2.17
CA ASP A 52 8.58 -20.51 -2.60
C ASP A 52 8.85 -19.55 -3.76
N ASN A 53 7.92 -19.40 -4.69
CA ASN A 53 8.04 -18.41 -5.76
C ASN A 53 7.98 -16.96 -5.25
N ASN A 54 7.23 -16.69 -4.20
CA ASN A 54 7.22 -15.36 -3.57
C ASN A 54 8.55 -15.02 -2.87
N LYS A 55 9.25 -16.01 -2.29
CA LYS A 55 10.61 -15.82 -1.76
C LYS A 55 11.59 -15.49 -2.88
N ILE A 56 11.58 -16.25 -3.97
CA ILE A 56 12.41 -16.01 -5.14
C ILE A 56 12.10 -14.67 -5.78
N LYS A 57 10.81 -14.32 -5.91
CA LYS A 57 10.38 -12.99 -6.40
C LYS A 57 10.94 -11.86 -5.54
N ASN A 58 10.88 -11.99 -4.21
CA ASN A 58 11.43 -10.99 -3.29
C ASN A 58 12.95 -10.91 -3.35
N GLU A 59 13.64 -12.03 -3.55
CA GLU A 59 15.09 -12.09 -3.69
C GLU A 59 15.56 -11.50 -5.02
N ILE A 60 14.88 -11.81 -6.10
CA ILE A 60 15.08 -11.19 -7.41
C ILE A 60 14.79 -9.68 -7.31
N LYS A 61 13.67 -9.31 -6.67
CA LYS A 61 13.30 -7.91 -6.45
C LYS A 61 14.38 -7.16 -5.68
N SER A 62 14.91 -7.73 -4.60
CA SER A 62 15.99 -7.12 -3.81
C SER A 62 17.30 -6.98 -4.62
N THR A 63 17.62 -7.95 -5.44
CA THR A 63 18.82 -7.95 -6.31
C THR A 63 18.70 -6.94 -7.46
N TYR A 64 17.54 -6.87 -8.11
CA TYR A 64 17.26 -5.88 -9.15
C TYR A 64 17.09 -4.46 -8.57
N MET A 65 16.53 -4.31 -7.38
CA MET A 65 16.47 -3.03 -6.68
C MET A 65 17.86 -2.54 -6.27
N SER A 66 18.76 -3.44 -5.86
CA SER A 66 20.15 -3.09 -5.60
C SER A 66 20.88 -2.61 -6.88
N LYS A 67 20.60 -3.22 -8.03
CA LYS A 67 21.10 -2.78 -9.33
C LYS A 67 20.41 -1.48 -9.82
N ASN A 68 19.12 -1.30 -9.53
CA ASN A 68 18.37 -0.09 -9.87
C ASN A 68 18.59 1.07 -8.88
N LYS A 69 19.21 0.86 -7.71
CA LYS A 69 19.71 1.97 -6.88
C LYS A 69 20.62 2.93 -7.68
N ASN A 70 21.30 2.42 -8.69
CA ASN A 70 22.06 3.25 -9.61
C ASN A 70 21.19 3.92 -10.69
N ARG A 71 19.97 3.42 -10.97
CA ARG A 71 18.98 4.04 -11.87
C ARG A 71 17.99 4.95 -11.14
N ALA A 72 17.63 4.63 -9.88
CA ALA A 72 16.86 5.53 -9.00
C ALA A 72 17.66 6.82 -8.67
N LYS A 73 19.00 6.77 -8.72
CA LYS A 73 19.83 7.98 -8.75
C LYS A 73 19.62 8.84 -10.01
N SER A 74 18.98 8.31 -11.05
CA SER A 74 18.64 9.05 -12.28
C SER A 74 17.34 9.85 -12.15
N LYS A 75 16.41 9.46 -11.29
CA LYS A 75 15.16 10.23 -11.06
C LYS A 75 15.37 11.14 -9.86
N SER A 76 15.75 12.37 -10.17
CA SER A 76 16.05 13.39 -9.15
C SER A 76 14.81 14.02 -8.52
N VAL A 77 13.63 13.77 -9.09
CA VAL A 77 12.37 14.39 -8.65
C VAL A 77 11.28 13.35 -8.51
N PHE A 78 10.68 13.30 -7.34
CA PHE A 78 9.52 12.45 -7.01
C PHE A 78 8.31 13.34 -6.81
N GLU A 79 7.14 12.94 -7.30
CA GLU A 79 5.88 13.69 -7.21
C GLU A 79 4.82 12.87 -6.49
N ASN A 80 3.97 13.54 -5.72
CA ASN A 80 2.84 12.96 -5.00
C ASN A 80 3.23 11.78 -4.10
N VAL A 81 4.19 12.00 -3.21
CA VAL A 81 4.67 10.97 -2.28
C VAL A 81 3.85 11.00 -0.99
N TYR A 82 3.25 9.86 -0.66
CA TYR A 82 2.45 9.65 0.54
C TYR A 82 2.95 8.44 1.29
N PHE A 83 3.25 8.56 2.57
CA PHE A 83 3.62 7.42 3.39
C PHE A 83 3.29 7.63 4.86
N GLN A 84 3.22 6.51 5.56
CA GLN A 84 3.01 6.45 6.99
C GLN A 84 4.25 5.90 7.68
N LYS A 85 4.69 6.57 8.74
CA LYS A 85 5.80 6.10 9.59
C LYS A 85 5.28 5.84 11.00
N ASN A 86 5.69 4.71 11.58
CA ASN A 86 5.37 4.34 12.98
C ASN A 86 3.88 4.31 13.31
N GLN A 87 3.00 4.05 12.35
CA GLN A 87 1.53 4.02 12.50
C GLN A 87 0.90 5.32 13.05
N LYS A 88 1.71 6.33 13.39
CA LYS A 88 1.26 7.57 14.01
C LYS A 88 1.51 8.81 13.14
N ASP A 89 2.54 8.76 12.31
CA ASP A 89 2.99 9.90 11.51
C ASP A 89 2.61 9.68 10.03
N LEU A 90 1.75 10.53 9.50
CA LEU A 90 1.34 10.55 8.08
C LEU A 90 2.07 11.70 7.38
N ILE A 91 2.75 11.40 6.31
CA ILE A 91 3.55 12.36 5.55
C ILE A 91 3.04 12.41 4.11
N ALA A 92 2.80 13.61 3.62
CA ALA A 92 2.42 13.89 2.25
C ALA A 92 3.32 14.97 1.66
N LEU A 93 3.80 14.77 0.45
CA LEU A 93 4.67 15.69 -0.28
C LEU A 93 4.16 15.80 -1.71
N GLU A 94 3.99 17.01 -2.21
CA GLU A 94 3.67 17.21 -3.64
C GLU A 94 4.89 16.89 -4.51
N LYS A 95 6.07 17.37 -4.09
CA LYS A 95 7.29 17.19 -4.86
C LYS A 95 8.51 17.07 -3.96
N PHE A 96 9.39 16.14 -4.26
CA PHE A 96 10.67 15.97 -3.58
C PHE A 96 11.81 15.90 -4.59
N ASN A 97 12.81 16.74 -4.41
CA ASN A 97 14.04 16.71 -5.21
C ASN A 97 15.19 16.10 -4.40
N SER A 98 15.64 14.92 -4.80
CA SER A 98 16.68 14.17 -4.10
C SER A 98 18.09 14.73 -4.26
N ASN A 99 18.36 15.58 -5.28
CA ASN A 99 19.69 16.15 -5.50
C ASN A 99 20.04 17.20 -4.46
N ASN A 100 19.07 18.00 -4.05
CA ASN A 100 19.24 19.08 -3.08
C ASN A 100 18.44 18.87 -1.80
N ASN A 101 17.81 17.69 -1.65
CA ASN A 101 16.98 17.31 -0.49
C ASN A 101 15.90 18.35 -0.13
N VAL A 102 15.20 18.83 -1.16
CA VAL A 102 14.12 19.82 -1.01
C VAL A 102 12.77 19.18 -1.24
N ALA A 103 11.89 19.34 -0.28
CA ALA A 103 10.48 18.99 -0.38
C ALA A 103 9.63 20.26 -0.59
N VAL A 104 8.59 20.13 -1.42
CA VAL A 104 7.62 21.19 -1.72
C VAL A 104 6.25 20.71 -1.28
N ASN A 105 5.48 21.60 -0.67
CA ASN A 105 4.15 21.35 -0.11
C ASN A 105 4.13 20.12 0.80
N LEU A 106 4.95 20.20 1.86
CA LEU A 106 5.03 19.19 2.91
C LEU A 106 3.83 19.31 3.85
N ASN A 107 3.10 18.22 4.01
CA ASN A 107 2.07 18.05 5.04
C ASN A 107 2.50 16.90 5.96
N PHE A 108 2.64 17.20 7.23
CA PHE A 108 2.94 16.22 8.28
C PHE A 108 1.78 16.20 9.28
N LEU A 109 1.24 15.01 9.53
CA LEU A 109 0.13 14.77 10.44
C LEU A 109 0.57 13.76 11.50
N LYS A 110 0.41 14.11 12.77
CA LYS A 110 0.60 13.18 13.87
C LYS A 110 -0.76 12.74 14.41
N VAL A 111 -1.03 11.45 14.31
CA VAL A 111 -2.28 10.83 14.76
C VAL A 111 -1.96 9.85 15.90
N GLU A 112 -2.73 9.88 16.96
CA GLU A 112 -2.63 8.95 18.08
C GLU A 112 -4.04 8.52 18.48
N ASP A 113 -4.25 7.22 18.62
CA ASP A 113 -5.56 6.62 18.94
C ASP A 113 -6.71 7.07 18.01
N GLY A 114 -6.38 7.28 16.71
CA GLY A 114 -7.34 7.76 15.72
C GLY A 114 -7.63 9.27 15.75
N MET A 115 -7.00 10.01 16.65
CA MET A 115 -7.18 11.47 16.80
C MET A 115 -5.97 12.21 16.25
N LEU A 116 -6.23 13.31 15.54
CA LEU A 116 -5.19 14.21 15.05
C LEU A 116 -4.70 15.07 16.20
N LEU A 117 -3.41 14.93 16.55
CA LEU A 117 -2.80 15.73 17.63
C LEU A 117 -2.03 16.94 17.09
N LYS A 118 -1.40 16.79 15.92
CA LYS A 118 -0.56 17.84 15.35
C LYS A 118 -0.60 17.81 13.83
N ARG A 119 -0.64 18.98 13.23
CA ARG A 119 -0.50 19.17 11.79
C ARG A 119 0.54 20.23 11.49
N ILE A 120 1.44 19.92 10.58
CA ILE A 120 2.45 20.85 10.09
C ILE A 120 2.32 20.93 8.57
N ASP A 121 2.05 22.09 8.06
CA ASP A 121 2.00 22.38 6.62
C ASP A 121 3.14 23.32 6.30
N SER A 122 3.93 23.03 5.27
CA SER A 122 5.04 23.89 4.82
C SER A 122 5.12 23.93 3.31
N LYS A 123 5.27 25.11 2.73
CA LYS A 123 5.44 25.27 1.27
C LYS A 123 6.78 24.71 0.80
N LYS A 124 7.83 24.82 1.62
CA LYS A 124 9.15 24.34 1.29
C LYS A 124 9.86 23.81 2.53
N ALA A 125 10.42 22.63 2.44
CA ALA A 125 11.24 22.02 3.48
C ALA A 125 12.59 21.60 2.89
N ILE A 126 13.67 21.99 3.56
CA ILE A 126 15.04 21.69 3.14
C ILE A 126 15.68 20.83 4.23
N TRP A 127 16.23 19.69 3.87
CA TRP A 127 16.90 18.83 4.80
C TRP A 127 18.28 19.37 5.20
N ASN A 128 18.52 19.50 6.49
CA ASN A 128 19.84 19.79 7.05
C ASN A 128 20.46 18.47 7.53
N ALA A 129 21.48 18.01 6.81
CA ALA A 129 22.15 16.74 7.13
C ALA A 129 23.00 16.80 8.41
N GLU A 130 23.53 17.97 8.77
CA GLU A 130 24.38 18.13 9.96
C GLU A 130 23.55 18.01 11.24
N LEU A 131 22.33 18.58 11.23
CA LEU A 131 21.46 18.59 12.41
C LEU A 131 20.40 17.47 12.36
N ASN A 132 20.31 16.71 11.26
CA ASN A 132 19.26 15.72 11.02
C ASN A 132 17.83 16.30 11.23
N GLN A 133 17.60 17.50 10.71
CA GLN A 133 16.34 18.24 10.86
C GLN A 133 15.90 18.86 9.55
N TRP A 134 14.59 19.11 9.45
CA TRP A 134 14.01 19.83 8.33
C TRP A 134 13.96 21.34 8.63
N ASN A 135 14.52 22.14 7.74
CA ASN A 135 14.35 23.59 7.75
C ASN A 135 13.09 23.93 6.95
N LEU A 136 12.03 24.30 7.65
CA LEU A 136 10.74 24.62 7.07
C LEU A 136 10.67 26.11 6.75
N LYS A 137 10.12 26.41 5.57
CA LYS A 137 9.87 27.77 5.10
C LYS A 137 8.38 27.93 4.80
N ASP A 138 7.83 29.10 5.17
CA ASP A 138 6.42 29.41 4.93
C ASP A 138 5.54 28.28 5.49
N PHE A 139 5.53 28.14 6.81
CA PHE A 139 4.91 26.97 7.46
C PHE A 139 3.84 27.38 8.48
N SER A 140 2.95 26.46 8.75
CA SER A 140 1.99 26.51 9.86
C SER A 140 2.07 25.23 10.69
N VAL A 141 2.06 25.39 12.01
CA VAL A 141 1.96 24.30 12.98
C VAL A 141 0.65 24.48 13.73
N ARG A 142 -0.16 23.43 13.76
CA ARG A 142 -1.43 23.39 14.47
C ARG A 142 -1.41 22.21 15.44
N ASP A 143 -1.65 22.51 16.71
CA ASP A 143 -1.83 21.50 17.75
C ASP A 143 -3.32 21.35 18.06
N PHE A 144 -3.80 20.12 18.19
CA PHE A 144 -5.19 19.79 18.44
C PHE A 144 -5.36 19.17 19.82
N ASP A 145 -6.51 19.40 20.44
CA ASP A 145 -6.94 18.76 21.66
C ASP A 145 -7.54 17.35 21.34
N ARG A 146 -7.80 16.57 22.39
CA ARG A 146 -8.48 15.27 22.28
C ARG A 146 -9.90 15.36 21.72
N ASP A 147 -10.53 16.53 21.80
CA ASP A 147 -11.84 16.81 21.22
C ASP A 147 -11.77 17.27 19.74
N GLY A 148 -10.56 17.30 19.15
CA GLY A 148 -10.31 17.72 17.76
C GLY A 148 -10.36 19.24 17.57
N LEU A 149 -10.37 20.02 18.65
CA LEU A 149 -10.34 21.48 18.59
C LEU A 149 -8.91 22.00 18.48
N GLU A 150 -8.69 23.03 17.67
CA GLU A 150 -7.39 23.70 17.55
C GLU A 150 -7.05 24.41 18.87
N LYS A 151 -5.96 23.98 19.51
CA LYS A 151 -5.46 24.53 20.76
C LYS A 151 -4.44 25.64 20.54
N ASN A 152 -3.57 25.45 19.56
CA ASN A 152 -2.48 26.38 19.26
C ASN A 152 -2.22 26.41 17.76
N VAL A 153 -2.00 27.61 17.20
CA VAL A 153 -1.68 27.80 15.79
C VAL A 153 -0.48 28.74 15.70
N ILE A 154 0.60 28.24 15.11
CA ILE A 154 1.79 29.03 14.81
C ILE A 154 1.91 29.13 13.31
N ILE A 155 1.89 30.34 12.77
CA ILE A 155 2.12 30.60 11.36
C ILE A 155 3.39 31.43 11.24
N SER A 156 4.36 30.98 10.48
CA SER A 156 5.62 31.70 10.27
C SER A 156 6.03 31.67 8.80
N LYS A 157 6.47 32.82 8.33
CA LYS A 157 7.14 32.96 7.02
C LYS A 157 8.65 32.78 7.14
N ASN A 158 9.18 32.88 8.36
CA ASN A 158 10.60 32.73 8.64
C ASN A 158 11.00 31.26 8.67
N ASP A 159 12.27 31.01 8.36
CA ASP A 159 12.85 29.67 8.40
C ASP A 159 12.88 29.16 9.86
N SER A 160 12.51 27.90 10.07
CA SER A 160 12.60 27.23 11.36
C SER A 160 13.04 25.78 11.20
N LEU A 161 13.99 25.39 12.04
CA LEU A 161 14.42 23.99 12.12
C LEU A 161 13.44 23.19 12.99
N ILE A 162 12.86 22.17 12.41
CA ILE A 162 11.92 21.28 13.10
C ILE A 162 12.39 19.85 12.93
N ALA A 163 12.51 19.13 14.05
CA ALA A 163 12.80 17.71 14.06
C ALA A 163 11.52 16.93 13.69
N LEU A 164 11.48 16.38 12.51
CA LEU A 164 10.44 15.46 12.05
C LEU A 164 10.99 14.04 12.01
N ASN A 165 10.14 13.05 12.31
CA ASN A 165 10.53 11.64 12.41
C ASN A 165 10.79 10.96 11.06
N PHE A 166 11.17 11.70 10.03
CA PHE A 166 11.49 11.12 8.73
C PHE A 166 12.66 11.85 8.06
N SER A 167 13.33 11.15 7.18
CA SER A 167 14.52 11.58 6.46
C SER A 167 14.32 11.52 4.94
N PRO A 168 15.17 12.13 4.13
CA PRO A 168 15.17 12.00 2.68
C PRO A 168 15.20 10.55 2.17
N SER A 169 15.90 9.66 2.88
CA SER A 169 15.95 8.23 2.52
C SER A 169 14.60 7.53 2.65
N ASP A 170 13.78 7.90 3.64
CA ASP A 170 12.43 7.34 3.80
C ASP A 170 11.55 7.72 2.61
N ILE A 171 11.64 8.98 2.14
CA ILE A 171 10.89 9.47 0.98
C ILE A 171 11.29 8.70 -0.30
N ILE A 172 12.60 8.56 -0.54
CA ILE A 172 13.14 7.87 -1.72
C ILE A 172 12.73 6.40 -1.72
N ASN A 173 12.85 5.72 -0.58
CA ASN A 173 12.49 4.30 -0.47
C ASN A 173 11.00 4.07 -0.74
N THR A 174 10.14 4.93 -0.21
CA THR A 174 8.69 4.81 -0.43
C THR A 174 8.30 5.14 -1.86
N ALA A 175 8.82 6.22 -2.42
CA ALA A 175 8.52 6.64 -3.78
C ALA A 175 8.98 5.59 -4.81
N SER A 176 10.14 4.95 -4.59
CA SER A 176 10.62 3.87 -5.47
C SER A 176 9.77 2.61 -5.37
N SER A 177 9.21 2.29 -4.20
CA SER A 177 8.33 1.13 -4.03
C SER A 177 6.94 1.33 -4.61
N SER A 178 6.39 2.54 -4.57
CA SER A 178 5.05 2.84 -5.11
C SER A 178 5.03 2.87 -6.65
N GLU A 179 6.12 3.26 -7.32
CA GLU A 179 6.22 3.20 -8.78
C GLU A 179 6.22 1.77 -9.31
N GLU A 180 6.70 0.80 -8.54
CA GLU A 180 6.69 -0.62 -8.95
C GLU A 180 5.29 -1.25 -8.93
N VAL A 181 4.38 -0.77 -8.09
CA VAL A 181 3.01 -1.29 -8.00
C VAL A 181 2.13 -0.75 -9.14
N SER A 182 2.49 0.37 -9.75
CA SER A 182 1.70 0.99 -10.84
C SER A 182 1.88 0.32 -12.21
N TYR A 183 2.80 -0.63 -12.38
CA TYR A 183 3.09 -1.32 -13.63
C TYR A 183 2.72 -2.82 -13.62
N SER A 184 2.00 -3.29 -12.60
CA SER A 184 1.53 -4.69 -12.52
C SER A 184 0.05 -4.82 -12.84
#